data_e4f9bb6aeb1bcf9c090692428e34387d
#
_entry.id   e4f9bb6aeb1bcf9c090692428e34387d
#
_cell.length_a   1.000
_cell.length_b   1.000
_cell.length_c   1.000
_cell.angle_alpha   90.00
_cell.angle_beta   90.00
_cell.angle_gamma   90.00
#
_symmetry.space_group_name_H-M   'P 1'
#
loop_
_entity.id
_entity.type
_entity.pdbx_description
1 polymer ?
#
loop_
_entity_poly.entity_id
_entity_poly.type
_entity_poly.pdbx_seq_one_letter_code
_entity_poly.pdbx_strand_id
1 'polypeptide(L)'
;MTSSPGLADALPDDTAPVAAGPQGPGPRRRFLPAWCSDPRVWRTEVLAGLVVALALIPEAISFSVIAGVDPAVGLTTSFTMAVTLALVGGRRAMISAATGAVALVTAPLNREHGFGYLVAGVILAGAFQVVLGALGVAKLMRFVPRAVMTGFVNALAILIFLAQLPELRHVPWAVYALFGAGLALMVLLPRLSRIVPAPLVSIAVLTALTVGAGIAVPTVGDKGALPSSLPTPGLPDVPFTAETLRIVLPYAFAMALVGLMESLMTARLVDELTGTPSSKTRESVGQGVANVVSGLLGGMGGCAMIGQTMINVKVSGARTRVSTFLAGSFLMALCLALGPAVSEIPMAALVAIMVMVSLTTFDWRSITPRTLRRAPVGESAVMVLTVAVVVATHNLAIGVVCGTCLTLLARRYGWWGAARRGG
;
A
#
# COMPACT_ATOMS: atom_id res chain seq x y z
N MET A 1 38.28 -23.97 33.97
CA MET A 1 37.16 -23.02 33.98
C MET A 1 37.46 -21.96 32.93
N THR A 2 37.10 -22.18 31.69
CA THR A 2 37.35 -21.32 30.54
C THR A 2 36.01 -20.66 30.14
N SER A 3 35.93 -19.36 30.37
CA SER A 3 34.80 -18.52 29.98
C SER A 3 34.82 -18.31 28.48
N SER A 4 33.72 -18.67 27.81
CA SER A 4 33.47 -18.38 26.40
C SER A 4 33.24 -16.88 26.19
N PRO A 5 33.83 -16.24 25.16
CA PRO A 5 33.56 -14.83 24.85
C PRO A 5 32.15 -14.69 24.22
N GLY A 6 31.44 -13.64 24.62
CA GLY A 6 30.10 -13.33 24.16
C GLY A 6 30.09 -12.80 22.74
N LEU A 7 28.96 -13.03 22.08
CA LEU A 7 28.64 -12.69 20.68
C LEU A 7 28.57 -11.16 20.37
N ALA A 8 29.09 -10.32 21.27
CA ALA A 8 29.07 -8.85 21.15
C ALA A 8 30.33 -8.25 20.50
N ASP A 9 31.39 -9.04 20.31
CA ASP A 9 32.70 -8.51 19.86
C ASP A 9 33.02 -8.74 18.37
N ALA A 10 32.00 -9.04 17.55
CA ALA A 10 32.19 -9.32 16.12
C ALA A 10 31.51 -8.30 15.20
N LEU A 11 31.49 -7.02 15.56
CA LEU A 11 31.18 -5.96 14.61
C LEU A 11 32.46 -5.22 14.24
N PRO A 12 32.88 -5.19 12.97
CA PRO A 12 34.03 -4.38 12.56
C PRO A 12 33.71 -2.90 12.71
N ASP A 13 34.69 -2.18 13.27
CA ASP A 13 34.69 -0.73 13.46
C ASP A 13 34.90 -0.05 12.09
N ASP A 14 33.79 0.37 11.43
CA ASP A 14 33.77 1.00 10.10
C ASP A 14 33.99 2.52 10.18
N THR A 15 35.01 2.99 10.88
CA THR A 15 35.41 4.41 10.88
C THR A 15 36.69 4.71 10.05
N ALA A 16 37.10 3.82 9.17
CA ALA A 16 38.17 4.12 8.23
C ALA A 16 37.65 4.81 6.98
N PRO A 17 38.19 5.98 6.58
CA PRO A 17 37.81 6.61 5.32
C PRO A 17 38.27 5.75 4.16
N VAL A 18 37.32 5.27 3.35
CA VAL A 18 37.60 4.56 2.09
C VAL A 18 38.39 5.50 1.18
N ALA A 19 39.64 5.17 0.90
CA ALA A 19 40.48 5.88 -0.04
C ALA A 19 39.80 5.92 -1.42
N ALA A 20 39.63 7.12 -1.98
CA ALA A 20 39.13 7.32 -3.33
C ALA A 20 40.10 6.66 -4.31
N GLY A 21 39.69 5.53 -4.89
CA GLY A 21 40.39 4.92 -6.00
C GLY A 21 40.37 5.81 -7.25
N PRO A 22 41.30 5.60 -8.21
CA PRO A 22 41.46 6.47 -9.37
C PRO A 22 40.14 6.55 -10.17
N GLN A 23 39.66 7.79 -10.39
CA GLN A 23 38.50 8.07 -11.21
C GLN A 23 38.79 7.63 -12.65
N GLY A 24 38.19 6.52 -13.06
CA GLY A 24 38.16 6.10 -14.45
C GLY A 24 37.42 7.14 -15.30
N PRO A 25 37.64 7.12 -16.65
CA PRO A 25 37.05 8.09 -17.55
C PRO A 25 35.55 8.20 -17.37
N GLY A 26 35.06 9.44 -17.16
CA GLY A 26 33.69 9.76 -16.82
C GLY A 26 32.67 9.09 -17.75
N PRO A 27 31.45 8.78 -17.23
CA PRO A 27 30.48 8.00 -17.98
C PRO A 27 30.10 8.73 -19.27
N ARG A 28 30.48 8.15 -20.40
CA ARG A 28 29.93 8.55 -21.69
C ARG A 28 28.41 8.56 -21.57
N ARG A 29 27.77 9.70 -21.83
CA ARG A 29 26.30 9.84 -21.85
C ARG A 29 25.76 8.83 -22.87
N ARG A 30 25.39 7.65 -22.42
CA ARG A 30 24.60 6.71 -23.22
C ARG A 30 23.21 7.31 -23.31
N PHE A 31 22.79 7.61 -24.53
CA PHE A 31 21.46 8.14 -24.87
C PHE A 31 20.34 7.16 -24.44
N LEU A 32 20.67 5.88 -24.31
CA LEU A 32 19.74 4.85 -23.84
C LEU A 32 20.08 4.44 -22.40
N PRO A 33 19.07 4.27 -21.52
CA PRO A 33 19.28 3.77 -20.17
C PRO A 33 19.97 2.41 -20.18
N ALA A 34 20.84 2.14 -19.22
CA ALA A 34 21.65 0.90 -19.13
C ALA A 34 20.80 -0.40 -19.16
N TRP A 35 19.52 -0.34 -18.78
CA TRP A 35 18.61 -1.49 -18.83
C TRP A 35 18.20 -1.92 -20.26
N CYS A 36 18.30 -1.03 -21.26
CA CYS A 36 18.03 -1.40 -22.66
C CYS A 36 19.10 -2.31 -23.26
N SER A 37 20.27 -2.39 -22.64
CA SER A 37 21.42 -3.11 -23.19
C SER A 37 21.74 -4.43 -22.47
N ASP A 38 21.10 -4.73 -21.32
CA ASP A 38 21.33 -5.97 -20.57
C ASP A 38 20.07 -6.84 -20.53
N PRO A 39 20.05 -7.96 -21.27
CA PRO A 39 18.90 -8.88 -21.29
C PRO A 39 18.54 -9.44 -19.91
N ARG A 40 19.48 -9.55 -18.98
CA ARG A 40 19.23 -10.07 -17.63
C ARG A 40 18.42 -9.06 -16.80
N VAL A 41 18.77 -7.79 -16.89
CA VAL A 41 18.02 -6.71 -16.23
C VAL A 41 16.60 -6.65 -16.79
N TRP A 42 16.46 -6.69 -18.10
CA TRP A 42 15.14 -6.70 -18.76
C TRP A 42 14.27 -7.87 -18.28
N ARG A 43 14.82 -9.08 -18.29
CA ARG A 43 14.10 -10.27 -17.80
C ARG A 43 13.64 -10.11 -16.36
N THR A 44 14.50 -9.59 -15.47
CA THR A 44 14.17 -9.36 -14.06
C THR A 44 13.02 -8.35 -13.92
N GLU A 45 13.07 -7.23 -14.65
CA GLU A 45 12.05 -6.18 -14.58
C GLU A 45 10.70 -6.68 -15.13
N VAL A 46 10.69 -7.44 -16.23
CA VAL A 46 9.47 -8.00 -16.82
C VAL A 46 8.83 -9.03 -15.88
N LEU A 47 9.61 -9.97 -15.36
CA LEU A 47 9.10 -10.98 -14.43
C LEU A 47 8.62 -10.34 -13.12
N ALA A 48 9.34 -9.35 -12.60
CA ALA A 48 8.94 -8.61 -11.42
C ALA A 48 7.60 -7.88 -11.66
N GLY A 49 7.45 -7.18 -12.78
CA GLY A 49 6.21 -6.53 -13.15
C GLY A 49 5.04 -7.51 -13.27
N LEU A 50 5.25 -8.70 -13.86
CA LEU A 50 4.21 -9.72 -13.98
C LEU A 50 3.79 -10.28 -12.61
N VAL A 51 4.75 -10.60 -11.75
CA VAL A 51 4.46 -11.12 -10.40
C VAL A 51 3.67 -10.09 -9.59
N VAL A 52 4.06 -8.82 -9.67
CA VAL A 52 3.35 -7.74 -8.99
C VAL A 52 1.94 -7.54 -9.57
N ALA A 53 1.78 -7.57 -10.90
CA ALA A 53 0.47 -7.45 -11.54
C ALA A 53 -0.50 -8.53 -11.03
N LEU A 54 -0.06 -9.78 -11.01
CA LEU A 54 -0.86 -10.89 -10.51
C LEU A 54 -1.24 -10.76 -9.03
N ALA A 55 -0.34 -10.21 -8.20
CA ALA A 55 -0.61 -9.99 -6.78
C ALA A 55 -1.52 -8.76 -6.54
N LEU A 56 -1.48 -7.75 -7.43
CA LEU A 56 -2.30 -6.54 -7.33
C LEU A 56 -3.78 -6.80 -7.65
N ILE A 57 -4.11 -7.74 -8.55
CA ILE A 57 -5.50 -7.98 -8.96
C ILE A 57 -6.42 -8.24 -7.75
N PRO A 58 -6.16 -9.24 -6.89
CA PRO A 58 -7.04 -9.52 -5.75
C PRO A 58 -7.09 -8.38 -4.73
N GLU A 59 -5.99 -7.68 -4.51
CA GLU A 59 -5.95 -6.55 -3.59
C GLU A 59 -6.75 -5.36 -4.12
N ALA A 60 -6.59 -5.00 -5.40
CA ALA A 60 -7.35 -3.92 -6.02
C ALA A 60 -8.86 -4.16 -6.00
N ILE A 61 -9.28 -5.40 -6.27
CA ILE A 61 -10.69 -5.81 -6.18
C ILE A 61 -11.20 -5.69 -4.74
N SER A 62 -10.44 -6.21 -3.77
CA SER A 62 -10.82 -6.15 -2.36
C SER A 62 -10.92 -4.72 -1.84
N PHE A 63 -10.02 -3.83 -2.25
CA PHE A 63 -10.07 -2.42 -1.86
C PHE A 63 -11.23 -1.67 -2.55
N SER A 64 -11.63 -2.07 -3.76
CA SER A 64 -12.86 -1.56 -4.39
C SER A 64 -14.09 -1.92 -3.58
N VAL A 65 -14.19 -3.17 -3.12
CA VAL A 65 -15.29 -3.63 -2.27
C VAL A 65 -15.34 -2.85 -0.95
N ILE A 66 -14.19 -2.61 -0.31
CA ILE A 66 -14.07 -1.77 0.89
C ILE A 66 -14.57 -0.34 0.62
N ALA A 67 -14.17 0.25 -0.51
CA ALA A 67 -14.59 1.58 -0.92
C ALA A 67 -16.07 1.65 -1.34
N GLY A 68 -16.73 0.50 -1.55
CA GLY A 68 -18.11 0.40 -2.00
C GLY A 68 -18.27 0.76 -3.48
N VAL A 69 -17.27 0.48 -4.30
CA VAL A 69 -17.26 0.71 -5.75
C VAL A 69 -17.03 -0.59 -6.50
N ASP A 70 -17.34 -0.57 -7.80
CA ASP A 70 -17.12 -1.73 -8.67
C ASP A 70 -15.64 -2.16 -8.70
N PRO A 71 -15.35 -3.46 -8.82
CA PRO A 71 -14.00 -3.98 -8.98
C PRO A 71 -13.19 -3.30 -10.09
N ALA A 72 -13.85 -2.88 -11.18
CA ALA A 72 -13.24 -2.14 -12.28
C ALA A 72 -12.54 -0.85 -11.82
N VAL A 73 -13.11 -0.16 -10.82
CA VAL A 73 -12.60 1.12 -10.33
C VAL A 73 -11.22 0.96 -9.67
N GLY A 74 -11.05 -0.04 -8.81
CA GLY A 74 -9.76 -0.30 -8.16
C GLY A 74 -8.70 -0.84 -9.12
N LEU A 75 -9.10 -1.67 -10.09
CA LEU A 75 -8.22 -2.16 -11.15
C LEU A 75 -7.75 -1.01 -12.05
N THR A 76 -8.66 -0.11 -12.45
CA THR A 76 -8.34 1.12 -13.18
C THR A 76 -7.41 2.01 -12.37
N THR A 77 -7.67 2.18 -11.08
CA THR A 77 -6.78 2.94 -10.17
C THR A 77 -5.38 2.34 -10.14
N SER A 78 -5.27 1.02 -9.97
CA SER A 78 -3.97 0.34 -9.88
C SER A 78 -3.17 0.47 -11.18
N PHE A 79 -3.85 0.34 -12.32
CA PHE A 79 -3.26 0.59 -13.64
C PHE A 79 -2.75 2.02 -13.77
N THR A 80 -3.62 3.01 -13.56
CA THR A 80 -3.31 4.43 -13.78
C THR A 80 -2.23 4.93 -12.83
N MET A 81 -2.28 4.54 -11.56
CA MET A 81 -1.27 4.90 -10.57
C MET A 81 0.10 4.32 -10.94
N ALA A 82 0.19 3.02 -11.24
CA ALA A 82 1.45 2.36 -11.57
C ALA A 82 2.08 2.95 -12.83
N VAL A 83 1.30 3.12 -13.91
CA VAL A 83 1.78 3.67 -15.18
C VAL A 83 2.21 5.13 -15.01
N THR A 84 1.40 5.97 -14.38
CA THR A 84 1.71 7.40 -14.20
C THR A 84 2.96 7.57 -13.34
N LEU A 85 3.08 6.86 -12.23
CA LEU A 85 4.23 6.96 -11.34
C LEU A 85 5.51 6.36 -11.92
N ALA A 86 5.41 5.38 -12.81
CA ALA A 86 6.56 4.94 -13.57
C ALA A 86 7.18 6.08 -14.41
N LEU A 87 6.38 7.04 -14.84
CA LEU A 87 6.83 8.20 -15.63
C LEU A 87 7.28 9.36 -14.74
N VAL A 88 6.43 9.79 -13.78
CA VAL A 88 6.63 11.03 -13.02
C VAL A 88 7.18 10.84 -11.62
N GLY A 89 7.04 9.65 -11.01
CA GLY A 89 7.40 9.38 -9.61
C GLY A 89 8.86 9.69 -9.25
N GLY A 90 9.11 9.92 -7.99
CA GLY A 90 10.42 10.24 -7.43
C GLY A 90 11.25 9.00 -7.06
N ARG A 91 10.59 7.87 -6.76
CA ARG A 91 11.23 6.60 -6.39
C ARG A 91 11.07 5.55 -7.49
N ARG A 92 12.19 4.95 -7.94
CA ARG A 92 12.19 3.86 -8.92
C ARG A 92 11.74 2.56 -8.26
N ALA A 93 11.14 1.65 -9.04
CA ALA A 93 10.68 0.32 -8.63
C ALA A 93 9.69 0.29 -7.45
N MET A 94 9.18 1.43 -7.01
CA MET A 94 8.13 1.53 -6.01
C MET A 94 6.77 1.33 -6.67
N ILE A 95 5.93 0.48 -6.11
CA ILE A 95 4.60 0.17 -6.63
C ILE A 95 3.57 1.04 -5.92
N SER A 96 2.74 1.71 -6.72
CA SER A 96 1.56 2.44 -6.25
C SER A 96 0.34 1.95 -6.99
N ALA A 97 -0.76 1.80 -6.27
CA ALA A 97 -2.01 1.24 -6.77
C ALA A 97 -3.18 1.72 -5.89
N ALA A 98 -4.37 1.18 -6.10
CA ALA A 98 -5.46 1.26 -5.15
C ALA A 98 -5.01 0.68 -3.80
N THR A 99 -5.28 1.37 -2.69
CA THR A 99 -4.83 0.95 -1.35
C THR A 99 -5.96 0.96 -0.33
N GLY A 100 -5.82 0.09 0.68
CA GLY A 100 -6.78 0.02 1.77
C GLY A 100 -6.87 1.33 2.57
N ALA A 101 -5.75 2.05 2.71
CA ALA A 101 -5.70 3.32 3.41
C ALA A 101 -6.59 4.39 2.73
N VAL A 102 -6.52 4.48 1.41
CA VAL A 102 -7.35 5.39 0.61
C VAL A 102 -8.79 4.88 0.54
N ALA A 103 -9.00 3.58 0.32
CA ALA A 103 -10.34 2.96 0.28
C ALA A 103 -11.15 3.25 1.54
N LEU A 104 -10.54 3.13 2.72
CA LEU A 104 -11.20 3.42 4.01
C LEU A 104 -11.59 4.89 4.17
N VAL A 105 -10.80 5.82 3.62
CA VAL A 105 -11.12 7.25 3.67
C VAL A 105 -12.22 7.61 2.66
N THR A 106 -12.23 6.96 1.49
CA THR A 106 -13.21 7.25 0.42
C THR A 106 -14.55 6.55 0.62
N ALA A 107 -14.59 5.43 1.34
CA ALA A 107 -15.79 4.62 1.54
C ALA A 107 -16.98 5.42 2.12
N PRO A 108 -16.84 6.26 3.16
CA PRO A 108 -17.94 7.08 3.66
C PRO A 108 -18.44 8.08 2.60
N LEU A 109 -17.51 8.76 1.91
CA LEU A 109 -17.87 9.73 0.87
C LEU A 109 -18.68 9.09 -0.26
N ASN A 110 -18.27 7.90 -0.72
CA ASN A 110 -19.01 7.17 -1.74
C ASN A 110 -20.38 6.72 -1.26
N ARG A 111 -20.49 6.22 -0.02
CA ARG A 111 -21.76 5.73 0.54
C ARG A 111 -22.80 6.83 0.77
N GLU A 112 -22.35 8.02 1.18
CA GLU A 112 -23.22 9.13 1.54
C GLU A 112 -23.60 10.00 0.32
N HIS A 113 -22.67 10.17 -0.62
CA HIS A 113 -22.80 11.14 -1.71
C HIS A 113 -22.66 10.53 -3.13
N GLY A 114 -22.21 9.28 -3.22
CA GLY A 114 -22.07 8.56 -4.49
C GLY A 114 -20.74 8.72 -5.18
N PHE A 115 -20.57 7.97 -6.27
CA PHE A 115 -19.31 7.78 -6.99
C PHE A 115 -18.75 9.08 -7.58
N GLY A 116 -19.59 9.97 -8.10
CA GLY A 116 -19.15 11.27 -8.63
C GLY A 116 -18.40 12.11 -7.60
N TYR A 117 -18.90 12.15 -6.35
CA TYR A 117 -18.25 12.85 -5.25
C TYR A 117 -16.92 12.20 -4.85
N LEU A 118 -16.84 10.87 -4.89
CA LEU A 118 -15.58 10.14 -4.67
C LEU A 118 -14.55 10.56 -5.72
N VAL A 119 -14.89 10.56 -7.01
CA VAL A 119 -13.97 10.94 -8.10
C VAL A 119 -13.52 12.39 -7.94
N ALA A 120 -14.45 13.31 -7.61
CA ALA A 120 -14.11 14.71 -7.32
C ALA A 120 -13.12 14.80 -6.13
N GLY A 121 -13.34 13.99 -5.09
CA GLY A 121 -12.45 13.87 -3.93
C GLY A 121 -11.05 13.40 -4.30
N VAL A 122 -10.93 12.43 -5.18
CA VAL A 122 -9.65 11.90 -5.67
C VAL A 122 -8.87 12.97 -6.44
N ILE A 123 -9.53 13.68 -7.35
CA ILE A 123 -8.91 14.76 -8.13
C ILE A 123 -8.43 15.89 -7.21
N LEU A 124 -9.26 16.31 -6.27
CA LEU A 124 -8.91 17.33 -5.30
C LEU A 124 -7.80 16.88 -4.35
N ALA A 125 -7.80 15.63 -3.91
CA ALA A 125 -6.73 15.05 -3.11
C ALA A 125 -5.39 15.04 -3.87
N GLY A 126 -5.44 14.68 -5.15
CA GLY A 126 -4.27 14.74 -6.04
C GLY A 126 -3.74 16.18 -6.17
N ALA A 127 -4.62 17.18 -6.35
CA ALA A 127 -4.23 18.58 -6.36
C ALA A 127 -3.57 19.01 -5.03
N PHE A 128 -4.13 18.62 -3.89
CA PHE A 128 -3.50 18.87 -2.59
C PHE A 128 -2.11 18.22 -2.48
N GLN A 129 -1.95 16.99 -2.93
CA GLN A 129 -0.66 16.30 -2.91
C GLN A 129 0.39 17.01 -3.78
N VAL A 130 0.00 17.54 -4.96
CA VAL A 130 0.88 18.36 -5.80
C VAL A 130 1.31 19.61 -5.06
N VAL A 131 0.38 20.37 -4.49
CA VAL A 131 0.64 21.59 -3.76
C VAL A 131 1.52 21.31 -2.53
N LEU A 132 1.14 20.35 -1.69
CA LEU A 132 1.90 19.98 -0.50
C LEU A 132 3.31 19.44 -0.87
N GLY A 133 3.42 18.70 -1.97
CA GLY A 133 4.71 18.25 -2.51
C GLY A 133 5.58 19.43 -2.94
N ALA A 134 5.04 20.38 -3.72
CA ALA A 134 5.74 21.55 -4.19
C ALA A 134 6.17 22.48 -3.03
N LEU A 135 5.36 22.64 -2.01
CA LEU A 135 5.68 23.36 -0.78
C LEU A 135 6.73 22.65 0.10
N GLY A 136 7.12 21.43 -0.28
CA GLY A 136 8.14 20.68 0.44
C GLY A 136 7.65 20.06 1.76
N VAL A 137 6.34 19.85 1.92
CA VAL A 137 5.73 19.22 3.10
C VAL A 137 6.28 17.82 3.33
N ALA A 138 6.77 17.14 2.28
CA ALA A 138 7.51 15.88 2.41
C ALA A 138 8.69 15.96 3.43
N LYS A 139 9.27 17.15 3.63
CA LYS A 139 10.32 17.36 4.63
C LYS A 139 9.78 17.33 6.07
N LEU A 140 8.49 17.63 6.25
CA LEU A 140 7.83 17.58 7.57
C LEU A 140 7.63 16.14 8.06
N MET A 141 7.63 15.15 7.14
CA MET A 141 7.55 13.73 7.52
C MET A 141 8.67 13.29 8.49
N ARG A 142 9.81 13.98 8.50
CA ARG A 142 10.87 13.75 9.49
C ARG A 142 10.45 14.05 10.94
N PHE A 143 9.40 14.84 11.12
CA PHE A 143 8.87 15.22 12.44
C PHE A 143 7.78 14.27 12.92
N VAL A 144 7.21 13.43 12.05
CA VAL A 144 6.23 12.42 12.46
C VAL A 144 6.94 11.36 13.30
N PRO A 145 6.54 11.19 14.57
CA PRO A 145 7.19 10.25 15.47
C PRO A 145 7.01 8.81 15.01
N ARG A 146 7.99 7.95 15.26
CA ARG A 146 7.90 6.51 14.94
C ARG A 146 6.68 5.86 15.60
N ALA A 147 6.36 6.23 16.83
CA ALA A 147 5.19 5.73 17.53
C ALA A 147 3.86 6.00 16.79
N VAL A 148 3.71 7.19 16.19
CA VAL A 148 2.53 7.54 15.37
C VAL A 148 2.50 6.71 14.10
N MET A 149 3.66 6.52 13.44
CA MET A 149 3.74 5.68 12.23
C MET A 149 3.40 4.21 12.51
N THR A 150 3.93 3.66 13.61
CA THR A 150 3.57 2.30 14.05
C THR A 150 2.08 2.20 14.40
N GLY A 151 1.55 3.19 15.13
CA GLY A 151 0.12 3.27 15.43
C GLY A 151 -0.76 3.33 14.18
N PHE A 152 -0.36 4.12 13.18
CA PHE A 152 -1.04 4.19 11.89
C PHE A 152 -1.09 2.85 11.16
N VAL A 153 0.06 2.16 11.04
CA VAL A 153 0.15 0.86 10.36
C VAL A 153 -0.70 -0.20 11.08
N ASN A 154 -0.65 -0.23 12.42
CA ASN A 154 -1.45 -1.15 13.21
C ASN A 154 -2.95 -0.86 13.10
N ALA A 155 -3.33 0.42 13.14
CA ALA A 155 -4.72 0.83 12.95
C ALA A 155 -5.24 0.47 11.55
N LEU A 156 -4.44 0.71 10.50
CA LEU A 156 -4.76 0.32 9.13
C LEU A 156 -5.01 -1.19 9.04
N ALA A 157 -4.12 -2.00 9.60
CA ALA A 157 -4.27 -3.45 9.64
C ALA A 157 -5.59 -3.87 10.33
N ILE A 158 -5.91 -3.28 11.47
CA ILE A 158 -7.16 -3.55 12.19
C ILE A 158 -8.37 -3.16 11.34
N LEU A 159 -8.36 -1.97 10.71
CA LEU A 159 -9.48 -1.52 9.88
C LEU A 159 -9.67 -2.39 8.63
N ILE A 160 -8.58 -2.84 7.98
CA ILE A 160 -8.65 -3.78 6.86
C ILE A 160 -9.28 -5.10 7.31
N PHE A 161 -8.89 -5.62 8.48
CA PHE A 161 -9.49 -6.83 9.05
C PHE A 161 -10.99 -6.64 9.33
N LEU A 162 -11.35 -5.57 10.01
CA LEU A 162 -12.75 -5.28 10.34
C LEU A 162 -13.62 -5.10 9.09
N ALA A 163 -13.07 -4.55 8.02
CA ALA A 163 -13.77 -4.39 6.75
C ALA A 163 -14.08 -5.72 6.05
N GLN A 164 -13.42 -6.83 6.43
CA GLN A 164 -13.73 -8.16 5.89
C GLN A 164 -14.87 -8.87 6.63
N LEU A 165 -15.18 -8.48 7.87
CA LEU A 165 -16.17 -9.17 8.69
C LEU A 165 -17.59 -9.17 8.09
N PRO A 166 -18.08 -8.10 7.42
CA PRO A 166 -19.38 -8.12 6.74
C PRO A 166 -19.49 -9.21 5.68
N GLU A 167 -18.41 -9.50 4.95
CA GLU A 167 -18.38 -10.52 3.90
C GLU A 167 -18.49 -11.96 4.42
N LEU A 168 -18.31 -12.15 5.72
CA LEU A 168 -18.45 -13.43 6.42
C LEU A 168 -19.76 -13.53 7.21
N ARG A 169 -20.66 -12.55 7.12
CA ARG A 169 -21.94 -12.57 7.84
C ARG A 169 -23.05 -13.08 6.94
N HIS A 170 -23.90 -13.95 7.49
CA HIS A 170 -25.11 -14.49 6.82
C HIS A 170 -24.80 -15.18 5.47
N VAL A 171 -23.68 -15.88 5.38
CA VAL A 171 -23.24 -16.61 4.19
C VAL A 171 -23.37 -18.12 4.36
N PRO A 172 -23.48 -18.89 3.27
CA PRO A 172 -23.50 -20.36 3.34
C PRO A 172 -22.26 -20.91 4.05
N TRP A 173 -22.38 -22.06 4.70
CA TRP A 173 -21.26 -22.73 5.39
C TRP A 173 -20.06 -23.00 4.47
N ALA A 174 -20.32 -23.23 3.18
CA ALA A 174 -19.28 -23.44 2.16
C ALA A 174 -18.28 -22.25 2.08
N VAL A 175 -18.75 -21.02 2.33
CA VAL A 175 -17.90 -19.82 2.37
C VAL A 175 -16.87 -19.91 3.50
N TYR A 176 -17.28 -20.40 4.68
CA TYR A 176 -16.34 -20.58 5.80
C TYR A 176 -15.32 -21.68 5.53
N ALA A 177 -15.74 -22.78 4.88
CA ALA A 177 -14.83 -23.85 4.48
C ALA A 177 -13.79 -23.35 3.44
N LEU A 178 -14.25 -22.60 2.43
CA LEU A 178 -13.37 -21.99 1.42
C LEU A 178 -12.45 -20.92 2.04
N PHE A 179 -12.95 -20.11 2.94
CA PHE A 179 -12.16 -19.14 3.69
C PHE A 179 -11.05 -19.81 4.50
N GLY A 180 -11.39 -20.87 5.24
CA GLY A 180 -10.43 -21.67 6.01
C GLY A 180 -9.38 -22.34 5.10
N ALA A 181 -9.81 -22.92 3.97
CA ALA A 181 -8.92 -23.50 2.96
C ALA A 181 -7.99 -22.42 2.36
N GLY A 182 -8.52 -21.23 2.07
CA GLY A 182 -7.74 -20.10 1.59
C GLY A 182 -6.65 -19.67 2.57
N LEU A 183 -6.99 -19.52 3.86
CA LEU A 183 -6.01 -19.22 4.91
C LEU A 183 -4.97 -20.34 5.03
N ALA A 184 -5.39 -21.60 4.99
CA ALA A 184 -4.46 -22.73 5.03
C ALA A 184 -3.48 -22.71 3.86
N LEU A 185 -3.96 -22.46 2.64
CA LEU A 185 -3.10 -22.30 1.46
C LEU A 185 -2.11 -21.15 1.63
N MET A 186 -2.58 -20.00 2.11
CA MET A 186 -1.72 -18.82 2.34
C MET A 186 -0.60 -19.08 3.37
N VAL A 187 -0.84 -19.94 4.36
CA VAL A 187 0.14 -20.28 5.40
C VAL A 187 1.07 -21.41 4.97
N LEU A 188 0.53 -22.43 4.29
CA LEU A 188 1.28 -23.65 3.94
C LEU A 188 2.11 -23.48 2.68
N LEU A 189 1.59 -22.78 1.66
CA LEU A 189 2.26 -22.68 0.36
C LEU A 189 3.65 -22.01 0.42
N PRO A 190 3.89 -20.92 1.19
CA PRO A 190 5.21 -20.34 1.33
C PRO A 190 6.25 -21.27 1.99
N ARG A 191 5.79 -22.31 2.70
CA ARG A 191 6.67 -23.36 3.27
C ARG A 191 7.08 -24.40 2.23
N LEU A 192 6.23 -24.64 1.23
CA LEU A 192 6.45 -25.61 0.15
C LEU A 192 7.18 -25.00 -1.05
N SER A 193 6.83 -23.76 -1.42
CA SER A 193 7.43 -23.05 -2.55
C SER A 193 7.51 -21.55 -2.26
N ARG A 194 8.69 -20.97 -2.53
CA ARG A 194 8.92 -19.51 -2.43
C ARG A 194 8.81 -18.81 -3.78
N ILE A 195 8.60 -19.57 -4.87
CA ILE A 195 8.63 -19.06 -6.24
C ILE A 195 7.26 -18.53 -6.65
N VAL A 196 6.18 -19.22 -6.23
CA VAL A 196 4.82 -18.90 -6.64
C VAL A 196 4.13 -18.09 -5.54
N PRO A 197 3.52 -16.92 -5.87
CA PRO A 197 2.77 -16.12 -4.91
C PRO A 197 1.59 -16.90 -4.33
N ALA A 198 1.57 -17.07 -3.01
CA ALA A 198 0.51 -17.80 -2.31
C ALA A 198 -0.91 -17.27 -2.58
N PRO A 199 -1.15 -15.95 -2.67
CA PRO A 199 -2.46 -15.41 -3.03
C PRO A 199 -2.97 -15.91 -4.36
N LEU A 200 -2.10 -15.96 -5.38
CA LEU A 200 -2.47 -16.39 -6.73
C LEU A 200 -2.90 -17.86 -6.77
N VAL A 201 -2.13 -18.74 -6.11
CA VAL A 201 -2.48 -20.16 -6.02
C VAL A 201 -3.76 -20.37 -5.23
N SER A 202 -3.93 -19.64 -4.13
CA SER A 202 -5.16 -19.72 -3.33
C SER A 202 -6.38 -19.36 -4.18
N ILE A 203 -6.32 -18.27 -4.95
CA ILE A 203 -7.40 -17.91 -5.88
C ILE A 203 -7.63 -19.00 -6.91
N ALA A 204 -6.58 -19.43 -7.63
CA ALA A 204 -6.72 -20.40 -8.70
C ALA A 204 -7.31 -21.74 -8.21
N VAL A 205 -6.82 -22.25 -7.07
CA VAL A 205 -7.31 -23.49 -6.48
C VAL A 205 -8.76 -23.36 -6.01
N LEU A 206 -9.09 -22.29 -5.29
CA LEU A 206 -10.44 -22.10 -4.77
C LEU A 206 -11.45 -21.82 -5.89
N THR A 207 -11.07 -21.06 -6.92
CA THR A 207 -11.92 -20.83 -8.10
C THR A 207 -12.14 -22.14 -8.86
N ALA A 208 -11.07 -22.90 -9.11
CA ALA A 208 -11.21 -24.20 -9.77
C ALA A 208 -12.09 -25.17 -8.98
N LEU A 209 -11.99 -25.17 -7.65
CA LEU A 209 -12.81 -25.98 -6.76
C LEU A 209 -14.30 -25.55 -6.82
N THR A 210 -14.58 -24.25 -6.71
CA THR A 210 -15.96 -23.73 -6.71
C THR A 210 -16.64 -23.96 -8.06
N VAL A 211 -15.96 -23.65 -9.16
CA VAL A 211 -16.49 -23.86 -10.52
C VAL A 211 -16.62 -25.36 -10.83
N GLY A 212 -15.58 -26.15 -10.54
CA GLY A 212 -15.54 -27.58 -10.85
C GLY A 212 -16.54 -28.42 -10.03
N ALA A 213 -16.80 -28.05 -8.80
CA ALA A 213 -17.77 -28.70 -7.92
C ALA A 213 -19.17 -28.08 -7.96
N GLY A 214 -19.38 -27.00 -8.72
CA GLY A 214 -20.67 -26.30 -8.80
C GLY A 214 -21.12 -25.70 -7.47
N ILE A 215 -20.19 -25.22 -6.64
CA ILE A 215 -20.49 -24.69 -5.31
C ILE A 215 -20.99 -23.25 -5.46
N ALA A 216 -22.26 -23.01 -5.19
CA ALA A 216 -22.85 -21.67 -5.22
C ALA A 216 -22.37 -20.83 -4.01
N VAL A 217 -21.49 -19.88 -4.25
CA VAL A 217 -20.97 -18.92 -3.28
C VAL A 217 -20.83 -17.54 -3.93
N PRO A 218 -20.87 -16.44 -3.18
CA PRO A 218 -20.63 -15.11 -3.71
C PRO A 218 -19.30 -15.01 -4.45
N THR A 219 -19.31 -14.42 -5.63
CA THR A 219 -18.15 -14.24 -6.50
C THR A 219 -17.80 -12.76 -6.68
N VAL A 220 -16.67 -12.46 -7.31
CA VAL A 220 -16.28 -11.09 -7.67
C VAL A 220 -17.29 -10.48 -8.64
N GLY A 221 -17.84 -11.26 -9.58
CA GLY A 221 -18.85 -10.80 -10.51
C GLY A 221 -20.14 -10.30 -9.84
N ASP A 222 -20.48 -10.85 -8.67
CA ASP A 222 -21.64 -10.38 -7.87
C ASP A 222 -21.40 -9.02 -7.20
N LYS A 223 -20.16 -8.56 -7.10
CA LYS A 223 -19.79 -7.29 -6.46
C LYS A 223 -19.76 -6.10 -7.42
N GLY A 224 -19.88 -6.34 -8.71
CA GLY A 224 -19.95 -5.28 -9.70
C GLY A 224 -19.15 -5.58 -10.97
N ALA A 225 -19.11 -4.59 -11.86
CA ALA A 225 -18.50 -4.73 -13.17
C ALA A 225 -16.97 -4.87 -13.09
N LEU A 226 -16.41 -5.69 -13.97
CA LEU A 226 -14.98 -5.76 -14.28
C LEU A 226 -14.65 -4.88 -15.49
N PRO A 227 -13.39 -4.45 -15.67
CA PRO A 227 -13.00 -3.67 -16.83
C PRO A 227 -13.24 -4.46 -18.12
N SER A 228 -14.03 -3.91 -19.04
CA SER A 228 -14.26 -4.45 -20.39
C SER A 228 -13.47 -3.71 -21.46
N SER A 229 -12.92 -2.54 -21.14
CA SER A 229 -12.14 -1.68 -22.01
C SER A 229 -11.13 -0.88 -21.21
N LEU A 230 -10.22 -0.21 -21.92
CA LEU A 230 -9.34 0.77 -21.30
C LEU A 230 -10.17 1.94 -20.74
N PRO A 231 -9.78 2.52 -19.59
CA PRO A 231 -10.50 3.63 -18.99
C PRO A 231 -10.48 4.86 -19.90
N THR A 232 -11.62 5.50 -20.04
CA THR A 232 -11.77 6.74 -20.80
C THR A 232 -11.77 7.94 -19.88
N PRO A 233 -11.12 9.06 -20.25
CA PRO A 233 -11.13 10.28 -19.45
C PRO A 233 -12.55 10.85 -19.34
N GLY A 234 -12.91 11.27 -18.13
CA GLY A 234 -14.18 11.94 -17.85
C GLY A 234 -14.03 12.92 -16.67
N LEU A 235 -14.90 13.90 -16.61
CA LEU A 235 -15.05 14.75 -15.44
C LEU A 235 -16.01 14.09 -14.45
N PRO A 236 -15.86 14.35 -13.13
CA PRO A 236 -16.80 13.84 -12.14
C PRO A 236 -18.20 14.40 -12.40
N ASP A 237 -19.19 13.54 -12.35
CA ASP A 237 -20.60 13.90 -12.50
C ASP A 237 -21.15 14.48 -11.19
N VAL A 238 -20.72 15.71 -10.88
CA VAL A 238 -21.13 16.46 -9.69
C VAL A 238 -21.29 17.94 -10.05
N PRO A 239 -22.22 18.67 -9.41
CA PRO A 239 -22.34 20.10 -9.61
C PRO A 239 -21.10 20.82 -9.03
N PHE A 240 -20.49 21.71 -9.81
CA PHE A 240 -19.34 22.51 -9.36
C PHE A 240 -19.80 23.69 -8.48
N THR A 241 -20.26 23.36 -7.28
CA THR A 241 -20.78 24.35 -6.29
C THR A 241 -19.89 24.43 -5.06
N ALA A 242 -20.03 25.50 -4.27
CA ALA A 242 -19.36 25.64 -3.00
C ALA A 242 -19.79 24.54 -2.01
N GLU A 243 -21.01 24.03 -2.12
CA GLU A 243 -21.52 22.94 -1.31
C GLU A 243 -20.79 21.63 -1.62
N THR A 244 -20.66 21.26 -2.90
CA THR A 244 -19.86 20.10 -3.33
C THR A 244 -18.41 20.20 -2.79
N LEU A 245 -17.79 21.39 -2.92
CA LEU A 245 -16.45 21.59 -2.40
C LEU A 245 -16.41 21.40 -0.89
N ARG A 246 -17.37 21.91 -0.13
CA ARG A 246 -17.47 21.77 1.32
C ARG A 246 -17.60 20.31 1.75
N ILE A 247 -18.36 19.50 1.02
CA ILE A 247 -18.51 18.06 1.27
C ILE A 247 -17.21 17.32 0.98
N VAL A 248 -16.59 17.57 -0.18
CA VAL A 248 -15.45 16.82 -0.68
C VAL A 248 -14.13 17.19 0.05
N LEU A 249 -13.98 18.44 0.47
CA LEU A 249 -12.74 19.01 1.01
C LEU A 249 -12.13 18.19 2.17
N PRO A 250 -12.87 17.82 3.23
CA PRO A 250 -12.29 17.08 4.36
C PRO A 250 -11.79 15.70 3.94
N TYR A 251 -12.53 15.00 3.07
CA TYR A 251 -12.13 13.69 2.55
C TYR A 251 -10.90 13.80 1.65
N ALA A 252 -10.88 14.76 0.73
CA ALA A 252 -9.76 15.01 -0.16
C ALA A 252 -8.47 15.35 0.61
N PHE A 253 -8.58 16.17 1.65
CA PHE A 253 -7.44 16.50 2.50
C PHE A 253 -6.95 15.29 3.30
N ALA A 254 -7.87 14.49 3.86
CA ALA A 254 -7.54 13.24 4.55
C ALA A 254 -6.83 12.25 3.62
N MET A 255 -7.35 12.05 2.39
CA MET A 255 -6.73 11.21 1.36
C MET A 255 -5.33 11.71 1.00
N ALA A 256 -5.16 13.02 0.82
CA ALA A 256 -3.87 13.61 0.49
C ALA A 256 -2.83 13.32 1.57
N LEU A 257 -3.18 13.53 2.84
CA LEU A 257 -2.27 13.28 3.97
C LEU A 257 -1.92 11.80 4.12
N VAL A 258 -2.94 10.93 4.13
CA VAL A 258 -2.76 9.48 4.28
C VAL A 258 -1.94 8.92 3.12
N GLY A 259 -2.28 9.28 1.89
CA GLY A 259 -1.58 8.81 0.70
C GLY A 259 -0.12 9.29 0.64
N LEU A 260 0.16 10.57 1.00
CA LEU A 260 1.54 11.06 1.09
C LEU A 260 2.32 10.36 2.20
N MET A 261 1.71 10.13 3.36
CA MET A 261 2.38 9.48 4.48
C MET A 261 2.81 8.07 4.11
N GLU A 262 1.90 7.26 3.57
CA GLU A 262 2.18 5.88 3.16
C GLU A 262 3.23 5.84 2.03
N SER A 263 3.11 6.73 1.03
CA SER A 263 4.05 6.80 -0.09
C SER A 263 5.46 7.20 0.35
N LEU A 264 5.58 8.18 1.24
CA LEU A 264 6.88 8.64 1.74
C LEU A 264 7.53 7.64 2.68
N MET A 265 6.75 6.90 3.48
CA MET A 265 7.23 5.77 4.28
C MET A 265 7.76 4.65 3.38
N THR A 266 7.00 4.26 2.37
CA THR A 266 7.41 3.24 1.38
C THR A 266 8.66 3.66 0.64
N ALA A 267 8.74 4.92 0.17
CA ALA A 267 9.92 5.46 -0.51
C ALA A 267 11.16 5.46 0.39
N ARG A 268 11.00 5.74 1.68
CA ARG A 268 12.10 5.66 2.66
C ARG A 268 12.56 4.22 2.86
N LEU A 269 11.64 3.30 3.01
CA LEU A 269 11.97 1.88 3.15
C LEU A 269 12.74 1.34 1.93
N VAL A 270 12.36 1.73 0.72
CA VAL A 270 13.07 1.35 -0.49
C VAL A 270 14.45 2.02 -0.56
N ASP A 271 14.60 3.28 -0.12
CA ASP A 271 15.90 3.95 -0.04
C ASP A 271 16.86 3.17 0.88
N GLU A 272 16.38 2.77 2.06
CA GLU A 272 17.15 1.98 3.03
C GLU A 272 17.56 0.61 2.47
N LEU A 273 16.64 -0.10 1.80
CA LEU A 273 16.90 -1.41 1.21
C LEU A 273 17.86 -1.39 0.02
N THR A 274 17.84 -0.32 -0.74
CA THR A 274 18.64 -0.24 -1.99
C THR A 274 19.91 0.59 -1.84
N GLY A 275 20.09 1.26 -0.70
CA GLY A 275 21.19 2.19 -0.48
C GLY A 275 21.18 3.40 -1.43
N THR A 276 20.05 3.71 -2.07
CA THR A 276 19.95 4.78 -3.07
C THR A 276 18.90 5.82 -2.66
N PRO A 277 19.26 7.12 -2.56
CA PRO A 277 18.30 8.15 -2.17
C PRO A 277 17.29 8.42 -3.27
N SER A 278 16.08 8.83 -2.88
CA SER A 278 15.02 9.28 -3.78
C SER A 278 14.58 10.71 -3.48
N SER A 279 14.01 11.37 -4.48
CA SER A 279 13.43 12.70 -4.32
C SER A 279 12.03 12.60 -3.72
N LYS A 280 11.90 12.91 -2.42
CA LYS A 280 10.61 12.88 -1.72
C LYS A 280 9.62 13.93 -2.25
N THR A 281 10.12 15.10 -2.64
CA THR A 281 9.31 16.15 -3.27
C THR A 281 8.75 15.67 -4.60
N ARG A 282 9.60 15.11 -5.48
CA ARG A 282 9.15 14.55 -6.76
C ARG A 282 8.18 13.40 -6.55
N GLU A 283 8.38 12.57 -5.54
CA GLU A 283 7.45 11.49 -5.21
C GLU A 283 6.08 12.03 -4.80
N SER A 284 6.04 13.03 -3.90
CA SER A 284 4.78 13.64 -3.46
C SER A 284 4.01 14.29 -4.61
N VAL A 285 4.71 15.05 -5.47
CA VAL A 285 4.10 15.65 -6.66
C VAL A 285 3.64 14.56 -7.64
N GLY A 286 4.44 13.52 -7.83
CA GLY A 286 4.11 12.38 -8.69
C GLY A 286 2.85 11.64 -8.22
N GLN A 287 2.72 11.40 -6.91
CA GLN A 287 1.52 10.80 -6.32
C GLN A 287 0.29 11.66 -6.57
N GLY A 288 0.43 12.99 -6.43
CA GLY A 288 -0.66 13.91 -6.72
C GLY A 288 -1.09 13.88 -8.18
N VAL A 289 -0.13 13.94 -9.11
CA VAL A 289 -0.40 13.83 -10.55
C VAL A 289 -1.08 12.49 -10.87
N ALA A 290 -0.59 11.39 -10.29
CA ALA A 290 -1.17 10.07 -10.51
C ALA A 290 -2.61 9.97 -9.97
N ASN A 291 -2.92 10.59 -8.83
CA ASN A 291 -4.29 10.63 -8.30
C ASN A 291 -5.21 11.51 -9.16
N VAL A 292 -4.74 12.64 -9.68
CA VAL A 292 -5.52 13.45 -10.64
C VAL A 292 -5.83 12.63 -11.89
N VAL A 293 -4.82 11.98 -12.48
CA VAL A 293 -5.01 11.12 -13.67
C VAL A 293 -5.94 9.96 -13.34
N SER A 294 -5.78 9.32 -12.18
CA SER A 294 -6.66 8.22 -11.74
C SER A 294 -8.12 8.69 -11.61
N GLY A 295 -8.36 9.83 -10.96
CA GLY A 295 -9.69 10.38 -10.83
C GLY A 295 -10.33 10.74 -12.18
N LEU A 296 -9.58 11.37 -13.09
CA LEU A 296 -10.05 11.68 -14.45
C LEU A 296 -10.36 10.42 -15.28
N LEU A 297 -9.75 9.28 -14.94
CA LEU A 297 -10.00 7.98 -15.57
C LEU A 297 -10.98 7.11 -14.76
N GLY A 298 -11.74 7.72 -13.83
CA GLY A 298 -12.77 7.03 -13.04
C GLY A 298 -12.21 6.12 -11.94
N GLY A 299 -11.01 6.38 -11.45
CA GLY A 299 -10.42 5.63 -10.35
C GLY A 299 -10.76 6.20 -8.98
N MET A 300 -10.63 5.36 -7.95
CA MET A 300 -10.91 5.71 -6.55
C MET A 300 -9.72 6.32 -5.80
N GLY A 301 -8.61 6.59 -6.50
CA GLY A 301 -7.38 7.07 -5.91
C GLY A 301 -6.55 5.99 -5.21
N GLY A 302 -5.27 6.29 -4.97
CA GLY A 302 -4.34 5.34 -4.40
C GLY A 302 -3.08 5.99 -3.84
N CYS A 303 -2.15 5.15 -3.42
CA CYS A 303 -0.84 5.54 -2.93
C CYS A 303 0.17 4.40 -3.07
N ALA A 304 1.40 4.57 -2.59
CA ALA A 304 2.39 3.51 -2.64
C ALA A 304 2.06 2.38 -1.66
N MET A 305 2.21 1.15 -2.12
CA MET A 305 1.98 -0.07 -1.35
C MET A 305 3.29 -0.66 -0.85
N ILE A 306 3.44 -0.80 0.46
CA ILE A 306 4.65 -1.40 1.07
C ILE A 306 4.82 -2.85 0.61
N GLY A 307 3.78 -3.68 0.73
CA GLY A 307 3.81 -5.11 0.41
C GLY A 307 4.24 -5.38 -1.02
N GLN A 308 3.57 -4.78 -1.98
CA GLN A 308 3.85 -4.94 -3.42
C GLN A 308 5.21 -4.38 -3.82
N THR A 309 5.61 -3.27 -3.20
CA THR A 309 6.96 -2.71 -3.39
C THR A 309 8.04 -3.67 -2.87
N MET A 310 7.80 -4.35 -1.75
CA MET A 310 8.74 -5.37 -1.24
C MET A 310 8.83 -6.58 -2.15
N ILE A 311 7.72 -7.04 -2.72
CA ILE A 311 7.72 -8.10 -3.73
C ILE A 311 8.56 -7.66 -4.94
N ASN A 312 8.34 -6.46 -5.44
CA ASN A 312 9.07 -5.93 -6.61
C ASN A 312 10.57 -5.78 -6.35
N VAL A 313 10.95 -5.10 -5.26
CA VAL A 313 12.33 -4.68 -4.98
C VAL A 313 13.14 -5.76 -4.27
N LYS A 314 12.59 -6.41 -3.23
CA LYS A 314 13.33 -7.34 -2.37
C LYS A 314 13.26 -8.77 -2.89
N VAL A 315 12.07 -9.23 -3.30
CA VAL A 315 11.87 -10.62 -3.74
C VAL A 315 12.29 -10.77 -5.20
N SER A 316 11.77 -9.91 -6.09
CA SER A 316 12.00 -10.01 -7.54
C SER A 316 13.28 -9.30 -8.00
N GLY A 317 13.87 -8.42 -7.19
CA GLY A 317 15.14 -7.76 -7.50
C GLY A 317 15.02 -6.57 -8.46
N ALA A 318 13.82 -6.07 -8.75
CA ALA A 318 13.61 -4.92 -9.62
C ALA A 318 14.28 -3.64 -9.08
N ARG A 319 14.81 -2.81 -9.99
CA ARG A 319 15.52 -1.57 -9.66
C ARG A 319 15.13 -0.38 -10.52
N THR A 320 14.35 -0.61 -11.59
CA THR A 320 14.02 0.43 -12.55
C THR A 320 12.52 0.78 -12.52
N ARG A 321 12.13 1.74 -13.34
CA ARG A 321 10.73 2.14 -13.53
C ARG A 321 9.95 1.18 -14.43
N VAL A 322 10.68 0.29 -15.13
CA VAL A 322 10.09 -0.64 -16.10
C VAL A 322 9.19 -1.64 -15.39
N SER A 323 9.61 -2.22 -14.26
CA SER A 323 8.77 -3.14 -13.50
C SER A 323 7.48 -2.49 -13.02
N THR A 324 7.55 -1.23 -12.58
CA THR A 324 6.36 -0.48 -12.15
C THR A 324 5.40 -0.24 -13.31
N PHE A 325 5.93 0.20 -14.47
CA PHE A 325 5.13 0.38 -15.68
C PHE A 325 4.48 -0.93 -16.13
N LEU A 326 5.26 -1.99 -16.18
CA LEU A 326 4.78 -3.31 -16.60
C LEU A 326 3.79 -3.92 -15.59
N ALA A 327 3.95 -3.66 -14.30
CA ALA A 327 3.00 -4.11 -13.31
C ALA A 327 1.58 -3.57 -13.58
N GLY A 328 1.45 -2.27 -13.83
CA GLY A 328 0.15 -1.68 -14.21
C GLY A 328 -0.35 -2.19 -15.56
N SER A 329 0.52 -2.22 -16.57
CA SER A 329 0.14 -2.64 -17.93
C SER A 329 -0.28 -4.12 -17.97
N PHE A 330 0.46 -5.01 -17.30
CA PHE A 330 0.09 -6.43 -17.21
C PHE A 330 -1.19 -6.64 -16.41
N LEU A 331 -1.39 -5.90 -15.31
CA LEU A 331 -2.63 -5.96 -14.56
C LEU A 331 -3.83 -5.68 -15.45
N MET A 332 -3.81 -4.55 -16.17
CA MET A 332 -4.93 -4.18 -17.05
C MET A 332 -5.10 -5.19 -18.20
N ALA A 333 -4.00 -5.60 -18.85
CA ALA A 333 -4.04 -6.60 -19.91
C ALA A 333 -4.62 -7.95 -19.42
N LEU A 334 -4.21 -8.43 -18.24
CA LEU A 334 -4.74 -9.64 -17.66
C LEU A 334 -6.22 -9.52 -17.30
N CYS A 335 -6.65 -8.39 -16.74
CA CYS A 335 -8.06 -8.16 -16.42
C CYS A 335 -8.94 -8.12 -17.66
N LEU A 336 -8.48 -7.46 -18.74
CA LEU A 336 -9.19 -7.43 -20.01
C LEU A 336 -9.25 -8.80 -20.70
N ALA A 337 -8.15 -9.56 -20.63
CA ALA A 337 -8.07 -10.88 -21.27
C ALA A 337 -8.80 -11.99 -20.48
N LEU A 338 -8.75 -11.92 -19.15
CA LEU A 338 -9.26 -12.96 -18.25
C LEU A 338 -10.49 -12.51 -17.44
N GLY A 339 -11.17 -11.44 -17.86
CA GLY A 339 -12.34 -10.89 -17.15
C GLY A 339 -13.37 -11.94 -16.72
N PRO A 340 -13.81 -12.85 -17.61
CA PRO A 340 -14.73 -13.92 -17.24
C PRO A 340 -14.19 -14.85 -16.15
N ALA A 341 -12.91 -15.18 -16.19
CA ALA A 341 -12.29 -16.01 -15.14
C ALA A 341 -12.10 -15.27 -13.81
N VAL A 342 -11.86 -13.95 -13.87
CA VAL A 342 -11.75 -13.10 -12.69
C VAL A 342 -13.12 -12.92 -12.01
N SER A 343 -14.21 -12.87 -12.78
CA SER A 343 -15.56 -12.78 -12.23
C SER A 343 -15.98 -14.00 -11.41
N GLU A 344 -15.45 -15.18 -11.73
CA GLU A 344 -15.73 -16.44 -11.03
C GLU A 344 -14.93 -16.60 -9.71
N ILE A 345 -14.05 -15.69 -9.38
CA ILE A 345 -13.26 -15.77 -8.14
C ILE A 345 -14.20 -15.69 -6.93
N PRO A 346 -14.19 -16.70 -6.03
CA PRO A 346 -15.03 -16.67 -4.85
C PRO A 346 -14.58 -15.58 -3.88
N MET A 347 -15.53 -14.79 -3.35
CA MET A 347 -15.23 -13.73 -2.36
C MET A 347 -14.50 -14.28 -1.14
N ALA A 348 -14.77 -15.53 -0.75
CA ALA A 348 -14.05 -16.21 0.33
C ALA A 348 -12.52 -16.23 0.14
N ALA A 349 -12.05 -16.37 -1.09
CA ALA A 349 -10.61 -16.34 -1.41
C ALA A 349 -10.03 -14.95 -1.19
N LEU A 350 -10.73 -13.89 -1.63
CA LEU A 350 -10.30 -12.51 -1.45
C LEU A 350 -10.28 -12.12 0.04
N VAL A 351 -11.32 -12.51 0.79
CA VAL A 351 -11.39 -12.29 2.25
C VAL A 351 -10.23 -12.98 2.96
N ALA A 352 -9.89 -14.22 2.59
CA ALA A 352 -8.75 -14.94 3.16
C ALA A 352 -7.41 -14.19 2.89
N ILE A 353 -7.25 -13.67 1.69
CA ILE A 353 -6.07 -12.87 1.31
C ILE A 353 -6.03 -11.58 2.14
N MET A 354 -7.14 -10.84 2.24
CA MET A 354 -7.18 -9.59 2.99
C MET A 354 -6.95 -9.78 4.50
N VAL A 355 -7.47 -10.84 5.08
CA VAL A 355 -7.15 -11.22 6.46
C VAL A 355 -5.66 -11.49 6.62
N MET A 356 -5.04 -12.22 5.68
CA MET A 356 -3.60 -12.47 5.72
C MET A 356 -2.79 -11.17 5.52
N VAL A 357 -3.20 -10.28 4.62
CA VAL A 357 -2.60 -8.95 4.42
C VAL A 357 -2.69 -8.14 5.71
N SER A 358 -3.85 -8.11 6.36
CA SER A 358 -4.03 -7.47 7.66
C SER A 358 -3.05 -8.01 8.71
N LEU A 359 -2.98 -9.33 8.88
CA LEU A 359 -2.10 -9.99 9.84
C LEU A 359 -0.60 -9.72 9.57
N THR A 360 -0.20 -9.64 8.30
CA THR A 360 1.19 -9.36 7.92
C THR A 360 1.55 -7.87 7.96
N THR A 361 0.57 -6.99 7.80
CA THR A 361 0.74 -5.53 7.91
C THR A 361 0.87 -5.10 9.37
N PHE A 362 0.18 -5.79 10.29
CA PHE A 362 0.24 -5.47 11.71
C PHE A 362 1.66 -5.66 12.27
N ASP A 363 2.19 -4.62 12.93
CA ASP A 363 3.50 -4.70 13.57
C ASP A 363 3.41 -5.40 14.94
N TRP A 364 3.44 -6.74 14.91
CA TRP A 364 3.41 -7.59 16.11
C TRP A 364 4.54 -7.31 17.09
N ARG A 365 5.67 -6.79 16.61
CA ARG A 365 6.80 -6.45 17.47
C ARG A 365 6.49 -5.27 18.37
N SER A 366 5.66 -4.34 17.91
CA SER A 366 5.28 -3.14 18.65
C SER A 366 4.52 -3.44 19.95
N ILE A 367 3.79 -4.58 20.00
CA ILE A 367 3.00 -5.01 21.17
C ILE A 367 3.70 -6.07 22.02
N THR A 368 4.90 -6.51 21.67
CA THR A 368 5.60 -7.52 22.48
C THR A 368 5.97 -6.97 23.85
N PRO A 369 5.86 -7.76 24.95
CA PRO A 369 6.20 -7.32 26.29
C PRO A 369 7.62 -6.76 26.42
N ARG A 370 8.57 -7.30 25.63
CA ARG A 370 9.95 -6.80 25.59
C ARG A 370 10.04 -5.39 25.04
N THR A 371 9.34 -5.12 23.95
CA THR A 371 9.30 -3.78 23.32
C THR A 371 8.60 -2.78 24.22
N LEU A 372 7.41 -3.13 24.76
CA LEU A 372 6.64 -2.27 25.65
C LEU A 372 7.39 -1.92 26.95
N ARG A 373 8.20 -2.85 27.48
CA ARG A 373 9.04 -2.59 28.67
C ARG A 373 10.27 -1.72 28.37
N ARG A 374 10.81 -1.77 27.15
CA ARG A 374 11.99 -1.00 26.73
C ARG A 374 11.65 0.34 26.13
N ALA A 375 10.48 0.46 25.49
CA ALA A 375 10.02 1.71 24.92
C ALA A 375 9.66 2.71 26.05
N PRO A 376 9.92 4.00 25.86
CA PRO A 376 9.38 5.04 26.74
C PRO A 376 7.87 4.92 26.84
N VAL A 377 7.30 5.06 28.03
CA VAL A 377 5.84 4.95 28.25
C VAL A 377 5.07 5.89 27.34
N GLY A 378 5.61 7.09 27.10
CA GLY A 378 5.01 8.08 26.20
C GLY A 378 4.90 7.60 24.74
N GLU A 379 5.89 6.86 24.22
CA GLU A 379 5.82 6.32 22.85
C GLU A 379 4.75 5.24 22.73
N SER A 380 4.68 4.33 23.69
CA SER A 380 3.63 3.29 23.71
C SER A 380 2.25 3.91 23.87
N ALA A 381 2.09 4.93 24.70
CA ALA A 381 0.82 5.64 24.91
C ALA A 381 0.38 6.36 23.61
N VAL A 382 1.29 7.04 22.93
CA VAL A 382 0.99 7.69 21.63
C VAL A 382 0.59 6.66 20.57
N MET A 383 1.30 5.53 20.48
CA MET A 383 0.94 4.47 19.55
C MET A 383 -0.47 3.94 19.81
N VAL A 384 -0.76 3.56 21.07
CA VAL A 384 -2.10 3.03 21.45
C VAL A 384 -3.19 4.06 21.23
N LEU A 385 -2.95 5.34 21.59
CA LEU A 385 -3.92 6.40 21.35
C LEU A 385 -4.16 6.61 19.87
N THR A 386 -3.11 6.60 19.03
CA THR A 386 -3.26 6.71 17.59
C THR A 386 -4.14 5.58 17.05
N VAL A 387 -3.90 4.34 17.47
CA VAL A 387 -4.74 3.19 17.11
C VAL A 387 -6.18 3.39 17.56
N ALA A 388 -6.39 3.75 18.83
CA ALA A 388 -7.72 3.92 19.41
C ALA A 388 -8.53 5.01 18.69
N VAL A 389 -7.91 6.17 18.42
CA VAL A 389 -8.55 7.28 17.70
C VAL A 389 -8.91 6.86 16.29
N VAL A 390 -7.99 6.21 15.56
CA VAL A 390 -8.25 5.75 14.19
C VAL A 390 -9.39 4.73 14.15
N VAL A 391 -9.36 3.74 15.03
CA VAL A 391 -10.39 2.69 15.05
C VAL A 391 -11.76 3.25 15.48
N ALA A 392 -11.77 4.19 16.44
CA ALA A 392 -13.02 4.81 16.90
C ALA A 392 -13.63 5.77 15.88
N THR A 393 -12.78 6.52 15.15
CA THR A 393 -13.23 7.50 14.15
C THR A 393 -13.34 6.94 12.75
N HIS A 394 -12.82 5.73 12.50
CA HIS A 394 -12.62 5.16 11.18
C HIS A 394 -11.84 6.09 10.23
N ASN A 395 -11.04 7.01 10.77
CA ASN A 395 -10.32 8.02 10.00
C ASN A 395 -8.83 8.05 10.35
N LEU A 396 -8.03 7.54 9.43
CA LEU A 396 -6.58 7.45 9.56
C LEU A 396 -5.91 8.83 9.71
N ALA A 397 -6.43 9.86 9.03
CA ALA A 397 -5.85 11.20 9.08
C ALA A 397 -6.01 11.83 10.48
N ILE A 398 -7.18 11.69 11.09
CA ILE A 398 -7.46 12.20 12.45
C ILE A 398 -6.48 11.56 13.45
N GLY A 399 -6.29 10.24 13.37
CA GLY A 399 -5.38 9.54 14.27
C GLY A 399 -3.93 10.02 14.17
N VAL A 400 -3.45 10.25 12.94
CA VAL A 400 -2.09 10.77 12.72
C VAL A 400 -1.92 12.19 13.26
N VAL A 401 -2.88 13.06 12.99
CA VAL A 401 -2.85 14.45 13.50
C VAL A 401 -2.88 14.45 15.03
N CYS A 402 -3.83 13.75 15.64
CA CYS A 402 -3.93 13.64 17.10
C CYS A 402 -2.66 13.05 17.74
N GLY A 403 -2.13 11.95 17.18
CA GLY A 403 -0.91 11.32 17.68
C GLY A 403 0.31 12.23 17.56
N THR A 404 0.42 12.97 16.45
CA THR A 404 1.52 13.93 16.25
C THR A 404 1.40 15.12 17.19
N CYS A 405 0.22 15.71 17.34
CA CYS A 405 -0.02 16.79 18.28
C CYS A 405 0.28 16.38 19.72
N LEU A 406 -0.18 15.20 20.14
CA LEU A 406 0.11 14.68 21.47
C LEU A 406 1.61 14.50 21.69
N THR A 407 2.33 13.99 20.70
CA THR A 407 3.79 13.83 20.79
C THR A 407 4.50 15.17 20.97
N LEU A 408 4.09 16.19 20.18
CA LEU A 408 4.67 17.52 20.28
C LEU A 408 4.40 18.16 21.66
N LEU A 409 3.19 17.98 22.18
CA LEU A 409 2.82 18.42 23.52
C LEU A 409 3.62 17.68 24.60
N ALA A 410 3.68 16.36 24.53
CA ALA A 410 4.41 15.53 25.48
C ALA A 410 5.92 15.87 25.53
N ARG A 411 6.51 16.21 24.37
CA ARG A 411 7.90 16.71 24.29
C ARG A 411 8.05 18.08 24.97
N ARG A 412 7.09 18.98 24.77
CA ARG A 412 7.11 20.33 25.37
C ARG A 412 6.99 20.30 26.90
N TYR A 413 6.21 19.38 27.44
CA TYR A 413 5.99 19.23 28.88
C TYR A 413 6.92 18.23 29.57
N GLY A 414 7.96 17.73 28.88
CA GLY A 414 8.98 16.85 29.47
C GLY A 414 8.52 15.43 29.78
N TRP A 415 7.31 15.02 29.38
CA TRP A 415 6.77 13.68 29.63
C TRP A 415 7.52 12.58 28.82
N TRP A 416 8.36 12.96 27.90
CA TRP A 416 9.19 12.09 27.08
C TRP A 416 10.46 11.60 27.78
N GLY A 417 10.81 12.18 28.93
CA GLY A 417 12.13 12.04 29.58
C GLY A 417 12.24 10.99 30.69
N ALA A 418 11.19 10.27 31.05
CA ALA A 418 11.26 9.20 32.01
C ALA A 418 11.51 7.84 31.34
N ALA A 419 12.64 7.70 30.63
CA ALA A 419 13.21 6.37 30.42
C ALA A 419 13.47 5.80 31.82
N ARG A 420 12.88 4.65 32.14
CA ARG A 420 13.17 3.93 33.37
C ARG A 420 14.68 3.65 33.42
N ARG A 421 15.45 4.54 34.05
CA ARG A 421 16.74 4.22 34.64
C ARG A 421 16.41 3.35 35.84
N GLY A 422 16.64 2.06 35.73
CA GLY A 422 16.41 1.18 36.87
C GLY A 422 16.42 -0.30 36.50
N GLY A 423 17.45 -0.96 36.90
CA GLY A 423 17.54 -2.39 37.07
C GLY A 423 18.29 -3.11 35.99
#